data_e1cb271b9ddbda338d7fa3986fdac87e
#
_entry.id   e1cb271b9ddbda338d7fa3986fdac87e
#
_cell.length_a   1.000
_cell.length_b   1.000
_cell.length_c   1.000
_cell.angle_alpha   90.00
_cell.angle_beta   90.00
_cell.angle_gamma   90.00
#
_symmetry.space_group_name_H-M   'P 1'
#
loop_
_entity.id
_entity.type
_entity.pdbx_description
1 polymer ?
#
loop_
_entity_poly.entity_id
_entity_poly.type
_entity_poly.pdbx_seq_one_letter_code
_entity_poly.pdbx_strand_id
1 'polypeptide(L)'
;QIRKFDLQTGDTVSGQVRPPKDGERYFALIKVEAVNFEAPDQARNKLFFENLTPLYPQERFRLETMPDNLSARVMDLMTPIGKGQRGLIVAPPRTGKTMMLQNMANSITTNHPEVALIVLLIDERPEEVTDMQRTVKGEVISSTFDEPPQRHVQVAEMVLEKAKRLVEHKRDVVILLDSITRLARAYNAVTPPSGKVLSGGIDANALQRPRRFFAAARNIEETGSLTIMATALIDTGSRMDDVIFEEFKGTGNMEINLDRRLVDKRIFPAIDINRSGTRKEELLMPPDELNRVWVLRKVLNPLSPVEAMELLCGRLSKT
;
A
#
# COMPACT_ATOMS: atom_id res chain seq x y z
N GLN A 1 0.31 32.77 4.66
CA GLN A 1 -0.35 31.96 3.61
C GLN A 1 -1.15 30.78 4.22
N ILE A 2 -0.59 30.03 5.18
CA ILE A 2 -1.26 28.86 5.80
C ILE A 2 -2.67 29.22 6.27
N ARG A 3 -2.81 30.24 7.13
CA ARG A 3 -4.14 30.67 7.65
C ARG A 3 -5.05 31.25 6.56
N LYS A 4 -4.48 31.90 5.54
CA LYS A 4 -5.26 32.52 4.47
C LYS A 4 -5.95 31.49 3.59
N PHE A 5 -5.33 30.35 3.35
CA PHE A 5 -5.80 29.30 2.45
C PHE A 5 -6.21 28.03 3.19
N ASP A 6 -6.25 28.05 4.52
CA ASP A 6 -6.56 26.89 5.38
C ASP A 6 -5.73 25.66 5.03
N LEU A 7 -4.43 25.87 4.81
CA LEU A 7 -3.52 24.79 4.43
C LEU A 7 -3.26 23.84 5.59
N GLN A 8 -3.30 22.57 5.28
CA GLN A 8 -3.03 21.48 6.22
C GLN A 8 -1.75 20.73 5.88
N THR A 9 -1.25 19.96 6.84
CA THR A 9 -0.14 19.04 6.60
C THR A 9 -0.52 18.07 5.49
N GLY A 10 0.37 17.88 4.53
CA GLY A 10 0.16 17.02 3.36
C GLY A 10 -0.38 17.74 2.13
N ASP A 11 -0.87 18.99 2.24
CA ASP A 11 -1.26 19.74 1.06
C ASP A 11 -0.06 20.00 0.13
N THR A 12 -0.28 19.77 -1.16
CA THR A 12 0.67 20.15 -2.22
C THR A 12 0.33 21.56 -2.69
N VAL A 13 1.28 22.49 -2.54
CA VAL A 13 1.06 23.88 -2.87
C VAL A 13 1.98 24.30 -4.01
N SER A 14 1.41 24.87 -5.06
CA SER A 14 2.13 25.52 -6.16
C SER A 14 2.04 27.03 -6.00
N GLY A 15 3.16 27.73 -6.24
CA GLY A 15 3.16 29.17 -6.11
C GLY A 15 4.56 29.79 -6.22
N GLN A 16 4.61 31.09 -5.99
CA GLN A 16 5.85 31.84 -6.04
C GLN A 16 6.60 31.78 -4.71
N VAL A 17 7.87 31.41 -4.76
CA VAL A 17 8.75 31.35 -3.59
C VAL A 17 9.89 32.40 -3.72
N ARG A 18 10.40 32.86 -2.60
CA ARG A 18 11.65 33.62 -2.54
C ARG A 18 12.73 32.83 -1.81
N PRO A 19 14.01 33.09 -2.13
CA PRO A 19 15.11 32.52 -1.38
C PRO A 19 15.06 32.87 0.11
N PRO A 20 15.65 32.06 0.98
CA PRO A 20 15.82 32.38 2.39
C PRO A 20 16.60 33.70 2.55
N LYS A 21 16.17 34.53 3.48
CA LYS A 21 16.98 35.70 3.97
C LYS A 21 17.95 35.22 5.04
N ASP A 22 18.89 36.11 5.40
CA ASP A 22 19.83 35.84 6.49
C ASP A 22 19.07 35.39 7.76
N GLY A 23 19.42 34.20 8.30
CA GLY A 23 18.76 33.60 9.45
C GLY A 23 17.55 32.71 9.16
N GLU A 24 17.03 32.69 7.94
CA GLU A 24 15.95 31.74 7.53
C GLU A 24 16.55 30.46 6.98
N ARG A 25 15.95 29.31 7.32
CA ARG A 25 16.40 28.00 6.84
C ARG A 25 15.69 27.51 5.58
N TYR A 26 14.53 28.10 5.24
CA TYR A 26 13.63 27.60 4.20
C TYR A 26 13.20 28.72 3.25
N PHE A 27 12.85 28.32 2.04
CA PHE A 27 12.19 29.21 1.08
C PHE A 27 10.87 29.71 1.64
N ALA A 28 10.56 31.00 1.44
CA ALA A 28 9.29 31.56 1.86
C ALA A 28 8.29 31.57 0.69
N LEU A 29 7.12 31.00 0.88
CA LEU A 29 6.03 31.04 -0.07
C LEU A 29 5.39 32.45 -0.07
N ILE A 30 5.51 33.18 -1.18
CA ILE A 30 5.01 34.56 -1.33
C ILE A 30 3.54 34.53 -1.78
N LYS A 31 3.23 33.72 -2.80
CA LYS A 31 1.93 33.67 -3.44
C LYS A 31 1.55 32.20 -3.66
N VAL A 32 0.33 31.82 -3.29
CA VAL A 32 -0.27 30.53 -3.60
C VAL A 32 -1.04 30.64 -4.91
N GLU A 33 -0.76 29.78 -5.87
CA GLU A 33 -1.40 29.73 -7.19
C GLU A 33 -2.32 28.52 -7.31
N ALA A 34 -1.96 27.38 -6.71
CA ALA A 34 -2.80 26.20 -6.62
C ALA A 34 -2.57 25.45 -5.31
N VAL A 35 -3.61 24.75 -4.84
CA VAL A 35 -3.57 23.81 -3.71
C VAL A 35 -4.11 22.48 -4.20
N ASN A 36 -3.31 21.42 -4.07
CA ASN A 36 -3.64 20.07 -4.56
C ASN A 36 -4.14 20.05 -6.02
N PHE A 37 -3.47 20.87 -6.85
CA PHE A 37 -3.72 21.04 -8.30
C PHE A 37 -5.03 21.78 -8.65
N GLU A 38 -5.72 22.37 -7.68
CA GLU A 38 -6.94 23.16 -7.86
C GLU A 38 -6.73 24.62 -7.49
N ALA A 39 -7.62 25.49 -7.98
CA ALA A 39 -7.61 26.88 -7.57
C ALA A 39 -7.85 27.02 -6.05
N PRO A 40 -7.15 27.93 -5.35
CA PRO A 40 -7.21 28.03 -3.89
C PRO A 40 -8.62 28.23 -3.31
N ASP A 41 -9.50 28.91 -4.04
CA ASP A 41 -10.87 29.15 -3.61
C ASP A 41 -11.74 27.88 -3.69
N GLN A 42 -11.48 26.99 -4.65
CA GLN A 42 -12.12 25.68 -4.77
C GLN A 42 -11.63 24.72 -3.69
N ALA A 43 -10.33 24.75 -3.40
CA ALA A 43 -9.71 23.89 -2.40
C ALA A 43 -10.22 24.16 -0.96
N ARG A 44 -10.85 25.32 -0.70
CA ARG A 44 -11.42 25.64 0.62
C ARG A 44 -12.70 24.90 0.97
N ASN A 45 -13.48 24.51 -0.03
CA ASN A 45 -14.84 23.92 0.15
C ASN A 45 -14.82 22.40 0.19
N LYS A 46 -13.76 21.79 0.69
CA LYS A 46 -13.63 20.33 0.80
C LYS A 46 -14.13 19.80 2.14
N LEU A 47 -14.64 18.58 2.13
CA LEU A 47 -14.89 17.80 3.35
C LEU A 47 -13.55 17.20 3.81
N PHE A 48 -13.29 17.25 5.12
CA PHE A 48 -12.13 16.59 5.69
C PHE A 48 -12.25 15.07 5.61
N PHE A 49 -11.12 14.41 5.41
CA PHE A 49 -11.03 12.95 5.24
C PHE A 49 -11.75 12.17 6.34
N GLU A 50 -11.66 12.65 7.58
CA GLU A 50 -12.30 12.02 8.75
C GLU A 50 -13.82 12.08 8.72
N ASN A 51 -14.41 13.01 7.97
CA ASN A 51 -15.85 13.22 7.83
C ASN A 51 -16.44 12.54 6.57
N LEU A 52 -15.60 11.93 5.75
CA LEU A 52 -16.05 11.23 4.55
C LEU A 52 -16.65 9.87 4.89
N THR A 53 -17.69 9.47 4.16
CA THR A 53 -18.42 8.21 4.40
C THR A 53 -17.67 7.00 3.82
N PRO A 54 -17.18 6.06 4.65
CA PRO A 54 -16.44 4.91 4.16
C PRO A 54 -17.36 3.83 3.59
N LEU A 55 -16.98 3.28 2.44
CA LEU A 55 -17.63 2.16 1.78
C LEU A 55 -16.66 0.97 1.63
N TYR A 56 -17.23 -0.20 1.34
CA TYR A 56 -16.46 -1.32 0.84
C TYR A 56 -15.92 -1.02 -0.56
N PRO A 57 -14.77 -1.60 -0.96
CA PRO A 57 -14.30 -1.54 -2.34
C PRO A 57 -15.36 -2.09 -3.30
N GLN A 58 -15.71 -1.34 -4.36
CA GLN A 58 -16.72 -1.70 -5.35
C GLN A 58 -16.17 -1.65 -6.78
N GLU A 59 -15.10 -0.91 -7.01
CA GLU A 59 -14.43 -0.79 -8.29
C GLU A 59 -13.07 -1.47 -8.23
N ARG A 60 -12.82 -2.42 -9.14
CA ARG A 60 -11.60 -3.19 -9.20
C ARG A 60 -10.50 -2.48 -9.97
N PHE A 61 -9.28 -2.49 -9.45
CA PHE A 61 -8.09 -2.24 -10.24
C PHE A 61 -7.81 -3.45 -11.13
N ARG A 62 -7.75 -3.24 -12.43
CA ARG A 62 -7.28 -4.27 -13.36
C ARG A 62 -5.77 -4.20 -13.44
N LEU A 63 -5.11 -5.31 -13.09
CA LEU A 63 -3.66 -5.41 -13.08
C LEU A 63 -3.12 -6.06 -14.36
N GLU A 64 -3.92 -6.84 -15.05
CA GLU A 64 -3.52 -7.49 -16.30
C GLU A 64 -3.15 -6.45 -17.36
N THR A 65 -1.91 -6.52 -17.86
CA THR A 65 -1.40 -5.62 -18.89
C THR A 65 -1.01 -6.39 -20.15
N MET A 66 -0.12 -7.37 -20.03
CA MET A 66 0.40 -8.20 -21.11
C MET A 66 0.08 -9.68 -20.82
N PRO A 67 -0.14 -10.52 -21.86
CA PRO A 67 -0.47 -11.94 -21.66
C PRO A 67 0.60 -12.74 -20.90
N ASP A 68 1.86 -12.35 -21.00
CA ASP A 68 3.00 -12.96 -20.34
C ASP A 68 3.18 -12.52 -18.88
N ASN A 69 2.48 -11.45 -18.45
CA ASN A 69 2.50 -11.01 -17.06
C ASN A 69 1.60 -11.89 -16.18
N LEU A 70 2.05 -13.12 -15.91
CA LEU A 70 1.32 -14.08 -15.10
C LEU A 70 1.04 -13.57 -13.68
N SER A 71 1.93 -12.76 -13.12
CA SER A 71 1.73 -12.21 -11.76
C SER A 71 0.48 -11.34 -11.68
N ALA A 72 0.30 -10.42 -12.61
CA ALA A 72 -0.89 -9.56 -12.67
C ALA A 72 -2.17 -10.37 -12.92
N ARG A 73 -2.12 -11.34 -13.84
CA ARG A 73 -3.26 -12.21 -14.16
C ARG A 73 -3.69 -13.09 -12.99
N VAL A 74 -2.74 -13.68 -12.27
CA VAL A 74 -3.03 -14.48 -11.07
C VAL A 74 -3.64 -13.61 -9.98
N MET A 75 -3.12 -12.40 -9.75
CA MET A 75 -3.68 -11.47 -8.77
C MET A 75 -5.10 -11.05 -9.13
N ASP A 76 -5.36 -10.70 -10.38
CA ASP A 76 -6.70 -10.32 -10.83
C ASP A 76 -7.73 -11.44 -10.62
N LEU A 77 -7.36 -12.70 -10.82
CA LEU A 77 -8.26 -13.84 -10.64
C LEU A 77 -8.44 -14.25 -9.18
N MET A 78 -7.33 -14.31 -8.42
CA MET A 78 -7.32 -14.93 -7.09
C MET A 78 -7.41 -13.92 -5.95
N THR A 79 -6.95 -12.72 -6.15
CA THR A 79 -6.88 -11.67 -5.13
C THR A 79 -7.19 -10.31 -5.74
N PRO A 80 -8.43 -10.10 -6.23
CA PRO A 80 -8.80 -8.84 -6.86
C PRO A 80 -8.61 -7.69 -5.86
N ILE A 81 -8.02 -6.59 -6.35
CA ILE A 81 -7.78 -5.39 -5.56
C ILE A 81 -8.81 -4.34 -5.96
N GLY A 82 -9.56 -3.84 -4.99
CA GLY A 82 -10.51 -2.77 -5.20
C GLY A 82 -10.01 -1.41 -4.72
N LYS A 83 -10.58 -0.33 -5.25
CA LYS A 83 -10.38 1.03 -4.77
C LYS A 83 -10.82 1.11 -3.31
N GLY A 84 -9.90 1.50 -2.41
CA GLY A 84 -10.14 1.49 -0.96
C GLY A 84 -9.72 0.20 -0.24
N GLN A 85 -9.03 -0.73 -0.92
CA GLN A 85 -8.58 -1.99 -0.33
C GLN A 85 -7.53 -1.79 0.76
N ARG A 86 -7.61 -2.59 1.82
CA ARG A 86 -6.56 -2.76 2.85
C ARG A 86 -5.93 -4.14 2.66
N GLY A 87 -4.88 -4.21 1.85
CA GLY A 87 -4.25 -5.48 1.49
C GLY A 87 -2.92 -5.72 2.19
N LEU A 88 -2.71 -6.94 2.65
CA LEU A 88 -1.43 -7.42 3.15
C LEU A 88 -0.78 -8.37 2.14
N ILE A 89 0.48 -8.10 1.83
CA ILE A 89 1.36 -9.03 1.10
C ILE A 89 2.24 -9.70 2.14
N VAL A 90 1.86 -10.89 2.53
CA VAL A 90 2.52 -11.68 3.57
C VAL A 90 3.71 -12.40 2.95
N ALA A 91 4.92 -11.98 3.32
CA ALA A 91 6.13 -12.39 2.63
C ALA A 91 7.19 -12.94 3.60
N PRO A 92 7.53 -14.23 3.50
CA PRO A 92 8.79 -14.72 4.03
C PRO A 92 9.99 -14.04 3.34
N PRO A 93 11.18 -14.00 3.95
CA PRO A 93 12.36 -13.45 3.31
C PRO A 93 12.66 -14.11 1.96
N ARG A 94 13.06 -13.31 0.97
CA ARG A 94 13.47 -13.75 -0.38
C ARG A 94 12.38 -14.44 -1.21
N THR A 95 11.14 -14.03 -1.06
CA THR A 95 10.00 -14.58 -1.83
C THR A 95 9.55 -13.72 -3.01
N GLY A 96 10.29 -12.67 -3.35
CA GLY A 96 9.99 -11.81 -4.50
C GLY A 96 8.99 -10.68 -4.20
N LYS A 97 8.86 -10.26 -2.93
CA LYS A 97 7.96 -9.17 -2.52
C LYS A 97 8.15 -7.88 -3.35
N THR A 98 9.42 -7.47 -3.55
CA THR A 98 9.78 -6.24 -4.28
C THR A 98 9.33 -6.31 -5.75
N MET A 99 9.58 -7.45 -6.41
CA MET A 99 9.13 -7.69 -7.79
C MET A 99 7.60 -7.64 -7.90
N MET A 100 6.89 -8.16 -6.90
CA MET A 100 5.43 -8.10 -6.87
C MET A 100 4.92 -6.67 -6.74
N LEU A 101 5.52 -5.86 -5.86
CA LEU A 101 5.19 -4.44 -5.73
C LEU A 101 5.48 -3.64 -7.01
N GLN A 102 6.60 -3.89 -7.66
CA GLN A 102 6.94 -3.28 -8.95
C GLN A 102 5.91 -3.65 -10.03
N ASN A 103 5.51 -4.92 -10.07
CA ASN A 103 4.50 -5.40 -10.99
C ASN A 103 3.15 -4.71 -10.76
N MET A 104 2.69 -4.65 -9.50
CA MET A 104 1.48 -3.92 -9.14
C MET A 104 1.56 -2.45 -9.52
N ALA A 105 2.66 -1.77 -9.19
CA ALA A 105 2.88 -0.37 -9.49
C ALA A 105 2.79 -0.09 -10.99
N ASN A 106 3.49 -0.88 -11.80
CA ASN A 106 3.49 -0.72 -13.26
C ASN A 106 2.13 -1.05 -13.88
N SER A 107 1.44 -2.08 -13.38
CA SER A 107 0.09 -2.43 -13.81
C SER A 107 -0.92 -1.30 -13.50
N ILE A 108 -0.89 -0.76 -12.30
CA ILE A 108 -1.77 0.34 -11.89
C ILE A 108 -1.49 1.59 -12.74
N THR A 109 -0.23 1.99 -12.90
CA THR A 109 0.10 3.19 -13.69
C THR A 109 -0.19 3.04 -15.18
N THR A 110 -0.20 1.82 -15.70
CA THR A 110 -0.54 1.53 -17.10
C THR A 110 -2.04 1.55 -17.33
N ASN A 111 -2.80 0.87 -16.50
CA ASN A 111 -4.23 0.68 -16.68
C ASN A 111 -5.09 1.78 -16.04
N HIS A 112 -4.55 2.47 -15.02
CA HIS A 112 -5.22 3.51 -14.23
C HIS A 112 -4.34 4.76 -14.09
N PRO A 113 -4.04 5.46 -15.20
CA PRO A 113 -3.15 6.63 -15.20
C PRO A 113 -3.70 7.83 -14.39
N GLU A 114 -5.00 7.82 -14.08
CA GLU A 114 -5.67 8.82 -13.24
C GLU A 114 -5.35 8.69 -11.76
N VAL A 115 -4.85 7.52 -11.33
CA VAL A 115 -4.59 7.19 -9.93
C VAL A 115 -3.27 7.80 -9.47
N ALA A 116 -3.29 8.43 -8.31
CA ALA A 116 -2.07 8.88 -7.64
C ALA A 116 -1.39 7.71 -6.95
N LEU A 117 -0.32 7.18 -7.55
CA LEU A 117 0.46 6.07 -6.98
C LEU A 117 1.64 6.60 -6.18
N ILE A 118 1.71 6.17 -4.92
CA ILE A 118 2.83 6.45 -4.01
C ILE A 118 3.43 5.12 -3.56
N VAL A 119 4.72 4.94 -3.77
CA VAL A 119 5.49 3.83 -3.22
C VAL A 119 6.25 4.34 -2.01
N LEU A 120 5.98 3.76 -0.85
CA LEU A 120 6.60 4.14 0.42
C LEU A 120 7.52 3.02 0.90
N LEU A 121 8.83 3.29 0.92
CA LEU A 121 9.86 2.35 1.33
C LEU A 121 10.41 2.77 2.70
N ILE A 122 10.22 1.92 3.71
CA ILE A 122 10.64 2.18 5.09
C ILE A 122 11.71 1.17 5.52
N ASP A 123 12.87 1.69 5.93
CA ASP A 123 14.00 0.87 6.42
C ASP A 123 14.47 -0.13 5.33
N GLU A 124 14.36 0.26 4.06
CA GLU A 124 14.87 -0.52 2.92
C GLU A 124 16.28 -0.05 2.52
N ARG A 125 16.95 -0.86 1.70
CA ARG A 125 18.31 -0.58 1.25
C ARG A 125 18.33 0.50 0.16
N PRO A 126 19.34 1.38 0.12
CA PRO A 126 19.46 2.44 -0.90
C PRO A 126 19.41 1.91 -2.33
N GLU A 127 20.02 0.74 -2.61
CA GLU A 127 19.98 0.10 -3.92
C GLU A 127 18.56 -0.35 -4.32
N GLU A 128 17.75 -0.85 -3.38
CA GLU A 128 16.35 -1.23 -3.63
C GLU A 128 15.48 0.01 -3.89
N VAL A 129 15.77 1.10 -3.20
CA VAL A 129 15.11 2.40 -3.45
C VAL A 129 15.42 2.91 -4.86
N THR A 130 16.69 2.87 -5.26
CA THR A 130 17.12 3.31 -6.60
C THR A 130 16.49 2.45 -7.70
N ASP A 131 16.42 1.14 -7.50
CA ASP A 131 15.78 0.22 -8.44
C ASP A 131 14.29 0.54 -8.60
N MET A 132 13.58 0.74 -7.48
CA MET A 132 12.17 1.12 -7.49
C MET A 132 11.94 2.46 -8.22
N GLN A 133 12.77 3.46 -7.96
CA GLN A 133 12.68 4.77 -8.63
C GLN A 133 12.90 4.70 -10.14
N ARG A 134 13.71 3.75 -10.61
CA ARG A 134 13.99 3.56 -12.04
C ARG A 134 12.93 2.74 -12.76
N THR A 135 12.28 1.83 -12.06
CA THR A 135 11.36 0.84 -12.65
C THR A 135 9.90 1.22 -12.54
N VAL A 136 9.52 2.10 -11.60
CA VAL A 136 8.13 2.46 -11.34
C VAL A 136 7.82 3.89 -11.79
N LYS A 137 6.73 4.05 -12.53
CA LYS A 137 6.19 5.37 -12.93
C LYS A 137 5.24 5.92 -11.86
N GLY A 138 5.75 6.15 -10.65
CA GLY A 138 4.97 6.68 -9.52
C GLY A 138 5.86 7.54 -8.63
N GLU A 139 5.28 8.14 -7.62
CA GLU A 139 6.05 8.87 -6.62
C GLU A 139 6.67 7.88 -5.65
N VAL A 140 7.99 7.75 -5.66
CA VAL A 140 8.74 6.88 -4.73
C VAL A 140 9.29 7.72 -3.60
N ILE A 141 8.82 7.46 -2.39
CA ILE A 141 9.24 8.11 -1.15
C ILE A 141 9.88 7.08 -0.26
N SER A 142 11.03 7.38 0.31
CA SER A 142 11.80 6.44 1.10
C SER A 142 12.40 7.04 2.36
N SER A 143 12.60 6.19 3.33
CA SER A 143 13.51 6.40 4.46
C SER A 143 14.33 5.14 4.61
N THR A 144 15.62 5.22 4.28
CA THR A 144 16.55 4.09 4.18
C THR A 144 17.04 3.62 5.55
N PHE A 145 17.60 2.41 5.62
CA PHE A 145 17.97 1.77 6.88
C PHE A 145 19.05 2.53 7.69
N ASP A 146 19.80 3.41 7.07
CA ASP A 146 20.80 4.29 7.68
C ASP A 146 20.20 5.52 8.38
N GLU A 147 18.91 5.80 8.15
CA GLU A 147 18.20 6.88 8.82
C GLU A 147 17.62 6.45 10.18
N PRO A 148 17.46 7.39 11.13
CA PRO A 148 16.91 7.06 12.44
C PRO A 148 15.42 6.72 12.40
N PRO A 149 14.89 5.91 13.36
CA PRO A 149 13.48 5.53 13.42
C PRO A 149 12.50 6.69 13.40
N GLN A 150 12.85 7.84 13.95
CA GLN A 150 12.04 9.07 13.93
C GLN A 150 11.78 9.54 12.50
N ARG A 151 12.78 9.38 11.61
CA ARG A 151 12.65 9.75 10.20
C ARG A 151 11.66 8.84 9.48
N HIS A 152 11.73 7.52 9.74
CA HIS A 152 10.77 6.55 9.19
C HIS A 152 9.34 6.93 9.52
N VAL A 153 9.09 7.25 10.79
CA VAL A 153 7.76 7.67 11.27
C VAL A 153 7.31 8.96 10.61
N GLN A 154 8.17 9.99 10.58
CA GLN A 154 7.84 11.28 9.97
C GLN A 154 7.49 11.17 8.48
N VAL A 155 8.26 10.38 7.73
CA VAL A 155 8.02 10.17 6.29
C VAL A 155 6.69 9.45 6.09
N ALA A 156 6.41 8.40 6.87
CA ALA A 156 5.15 7.68 6.77
C ALA A 156 3.94 8.56 7.10
N GLU A 157 4.00 9.35 8.17
CA GLU A 157 2.94 10.28 8.55
C GLU A 157 2.71 11.34 7.47
N MET A 158 3.78 11.89 6.89
CA MET A 158 3.68 12.86 5.80
C MET A 158 3.01 12.27 4.56
N VAL A 159 3.37 11.05 4.18
CA VAL A 159 2.76 10.33 3.04
C VAL A 159 1.27 10.09 3.28
N LEU A 160 0.90 9.66 4.49
CA LEU A 160 -0.50 9.45 4.83
C LEU A 160 -1.31 10.74 4.75
N GLU A 161 -0.81 11.83 5.33
CA GLU A 161 -1.50 13.12 5.27
C GLU A 161 -1.61 13.65 3.84
N LYS A 162 -0.56 13.50 3.02
CA LYS A 162 -0.63 13.81 1.59
C LYS A 162 -1.71 12.99 0.87
N ALA A 163 -1.76 11.69 1.12
CA ALA A 163 -2.76 10.81 0.53
C ALA A 163 -4.19 11.23 0.92
N LYS A 164 -4.42 11.55 2.20
CA LYS A 164 -5.71 12.06 2.68
C LYS A 164 -6.13 13.35 1.98
N ARG A 165 -5.18 14.30 1.81
CA ARG A 165 -5.46 15.57 1.08
C ARG A 165 -5.88 15.30 -0.37
N LEU A 166 -5.21 14.37 -1.06
CA LEU A 166 -5.58 14.01 -2.43
C LEU A 166 -6.99 13.37 -2.49
N VAL A 167 -7.34 12.51 -1.53
CA VAL A 167 -8.68 11.90 -1.45
C VAL A 167 -9.76 12.95 -1.19
N GLU A 168 -9.53 13.95 -0.34
CA GLU A 168 -10.44 15.07 -0.12
C GLU A 168 -10.71 15.87 -1.41
N HIS A 169 -9.78 15.83 -2.35
CA HIS A 169 -9.91 16.37 -3.70
C HIS A 169 -10.40 15.34 -4.73
N LYS A 170 -11.14 14.31 -4.25
CA LYS A 170 -11.79 13.30 -5.09
C LYS A 170 -10.83 12.45 -5.95
N ARG A 171 -9.58 12.34 -5.53
CA ARG A 171 -8.58 11.51 -6.20
C ARG A 171 -8.60 10.09 -5.65
N ASP A 172 -8.36 9.13 -6.52
CA ASP A 172 -8.01 7.77 -6.13
C ASP A 172 -6.52 7.69 -5.87
N VAL A 173 -6.17 7.22 -4.67
CA VAL A 173 -4.78 7.14 -4.22
C VAL A 173 -4.44 5.70 -3.87
N VAL A 174 -3.29 5.23 -4.32
CA VAL A 174 -2.73 3.93 -3.94
C VAL A 174 -1.40 4.15 -3.25
N ILE A 175 -1.26 3.60 -2.05
CA ILE A 175 0.02 3.50 -1.33
C ILE A 175 0.48 2.04 -1.37
N LEU A 176 1.66 1.81 -1.96
CA LEU A 176 2.38 0.55 -1.85
C LEU A 176 3.45 0.70 -0.78
N LEU A 177 3.29 0.04 0.37
CA LEU A 177 4.18 0.17 1.52
C LEU A 177 5.08 -1.05 1.68
N ASP A 178 6.37 -0.87 1.64
CA ASP A 178 7.38 -1.87 2.01
C ASP A 178 8.25 -1.34 3.15
N SER A 179 8.04 -1.79 4.37
CA SER A 179 7.05 -2.72 4.90
C SER A 179 6.33 -2.16 6.13
N ILE A 180 5.11 -2.65 6.37
CA ILE A 180 4.36 -2.30 7.60
C ILE A 180 5.07 -2.84 8.86
N THR A 181 5.75 -3.98 8.75
CA THR A 181 6.52 -4.58 9.84
C THR A 181 7.63 -3.65 10.30
N ARG A 182 8.39 -3.07 9.37
CA ARG A 182 9.48 -2.14 9.69
C ARG A 182 8.95 -0.80 10.19
N LEU A 183 7.85 -0.33 9.63
CA LEU A 183 7.17 0.86 10.14
C LEU A 183 6.71 0.67 11.58
N ALA A 184 6.12 -0.48 11.91
CA ALA A 184 5.71 -0.81 13.27
C ALA A 184 6.90 -0.90 14.24
N ARG A 185 8.04 -1.46 13.80
CA ARG A 185 9.29 -1.45 14.57
C ARG A 185 9.80 -0.03 14.86
N ALA A 186 9.74 0.85 13.84
CA ALA A 186 10.11 2.26 14.00
C ALA A 186 9.24 2.97 15.02
N TYR A 187 7.92 2.75 14.97
CA TYR A 187 7.00 3.28 15.98
C TYR A 187 7.31 2.73 17.38
N ASN A 188 7.65 1.44 17.50
CA ASN A 188 8.04 0.86 18.79
C ASN A 188 9.31 1.50 19.36
N ALA A 189 10.26 1.85 18.50
CA ALA A 189 11.50 2.52 18.93
C ALA A 189 11.30 3.97 19.38
N VAL A 190 10.31 4.68 18.84
CA VAL A 190 10.06 6.10 19.15
C VAL A 190 8.95 6.34 20.19
N THR A 191 8.12 5.33 20.45
CA THR A 191 7.01 5.45 21.40
C THR A 191 7.56 5.43 22.84
N PRO A 192 7.18 6.40 23.69
CA PRO A 192 7.55 6.37 25.11
C PRO A 192 7.03 5.09 25.78
N PRO A 193 7.81 4.44 26.64
CA PRO A 193 7.41 3.20 27.30
C PRO A 193 6.13 3.38 28.13
N SER A 194 5.13 2.54 27.88
CA SER A 194 3.87 2.54 28.64
C SER A 194 3.94 1.72 29.93
N GLY A 195 5.02 0.95 30.10
CA GLY A 195 5.17 -0.05 31.17
C GLY A 195 4.43 -1.37 30.90
N LYS A 196 3.69 -1.48 29.79
CA LYS A 196 3.01 -2.70 29.35
C LYS A 196 3.64 -3.19 28.05
N VAL A 197 4.40 -4.26 28.14
CA VAL A 197 5.11 -4.85 27.01
C VAL A 197 4.40 -6.14 26.57
N LEU A 198 4.06 -6.22 25.30
CA LEU A 198 3.53 -7.42 24.66
C LEU A 198 4.65 -8.43 24.38
N SER A 199 4.28 -9.66 24.00
CA SER A 199 5.23 -10.65 23.53
C SER A 199 6.12 -10.08 22.41
N GLY A 200 7.41 -10.45 22.40
CA GLY A 200 8.36 -9.94 21.41
C GLY A 200 8.93 -8.53 21.68
N GLY A 201 8.64 -7.93 22.86
CA GLY A 201 9.22 -6.64 23.23
C GLY A 201 8.54 -5.42 22.64
N ILE A 202 7.27 -5.54 22.24
CA ILE A 202 6.48 -4.43 21.68
C ILE A 202 5.73 -3.72 22.81
N ASP A 203 5.86 -2.40 22.89
CA ASP A 203 5.01 -1.59 23.78
C ASP A 203 3.55 -1.64 23.33
N ALA A 204 2.63 -1.79 24.27
CA ALA A 204 1.19 -1.91 23.97
C ALA A 204 0.62 -0.72 23.17
N ASN A 205 1.21 0.47 23.32
CA ASN A 205 0.79 1.68 22.62
C ASN A 205 1.47 1.85 21.24
N ALA A 206 2.57 1.14 20.98
CA ALA A 206 3.39 1.32 19.79
C ALA A 206 2.65 0.96 18.49
N LEU A 207 1.75 -0.03 18.52
CA LEU A 207 1.02 -0.50 17.35
C LEU A 207 -0.20 0.36 16.99
N GLN A 208 -0.61 1.28 17.85
CA GLN A 208 -1.80 2.08 17.61
C GLN A 208 -1.68 2.99 16.37
N ARG A 209 -0.55 3.69 16.22
CA ARG A 209 -0.32 4.60 15.07
C ARG A 209 -0.17 3.85 13.74
N PRO A 210 0.68 2.81 13.62
CA PRO A 210 0.77 2.05 12.37
C PRO A 210 -0.54 1.35 12.02
N ARG A 211 -1.34 0.91 13.01
CA ARG A 211 -2.68 0.41 12.77
C ARG A 211 -3.61 1.48 12.20
N ARG A 212 -3.56 2.72 12.72
CA ARG A 212 -4.32 3.86 12.15
C ARG A 212 -3.87 4.20 10.73
N PHE A 213 -2.58 4.11 10.44
CA PHE A 213 -2.05 4.27 9.09
C PHE A 213 -2.73 3.29 8.13
N PHE A 214 -2.68 2.00 8.43
CA PHE A 214 -3.25 0.96 7.58
C PHE A 214 -4.78 1.02 7.52
N ALA A 215 -5.45 1.33 8.62
CA ALA A 215 -6.90 1.46 8.72
C ALA A 215 -7.46 2.72 8.00
N ALA A 216 -6.59 3.63 7.57
CA ALA A 216 -7.02 4.79 6.79
C ALA A 216 -7.51 4.40 5.39
N ALA A 217 -7.07 3.24 4.85
CA ALA A 217 -7.52 2.76 3.54
C ALA A 217 -9.04 2.51 3.54
N ARG A 218 -9.74 3.16 2.60
CA ARG A 218 -11.19 3.07 2.41
C ARG A 218 -11.62 3.58 1.05
N ASN A 219 -12.70 3.06 0.55
CA ASN A 219 -13.47 3.67 -0.53
C ASN A 219 -14.42 4.72 0.06
N ILE A 220 -14.73 5.77 -0.66
CA ILE A 220 -15.49 6.94 -0.18
C ILE A 220 -16.75 7.12 -1.03
N GLU A 221 -17.90 7.36 -0.38
CA GLU A 221 -19.18 7.57 -1.04
C GLU A 221 -19.19 8.84 -1.91
N GLU A 222 -18.57 9.91 -1.40
CA GLU A 222 -18.50 11.22 -2.06
C GLU A 222 -17.52 11.29 -3.23
N THR A 223 -16.89 10.19 -3.59
CA THR A 223 -15.84 10.01 -4.59
C THR A 223 -14.42 10.08 -4.05
N GLY A 224 -13.52 9.37 -4.72
CA GLY A 224 -12.13 9.18 -4.29
C GLY A 224 -11.97 7.95 -3.41
N SER A 225 -10.75 7.47 -3.31
CA SER A 225 -10.43 6.30 -2.50
C SER A 225 -8.98 6.34 -2.02
N LEU A 226 -8.72 5.71 -0.88
CA LEU A 226 -7.37 5.42 -0.41
C LEU A 226 -7.20 3.91 -0.32
N THR A 227 -6.33 3.36 -1.16
CA THR A 227 -5.93 1.96 -1.16
C THR A 227 -4.55 1.83 -0.55
N ILE A 228 -4.36 0.89 0.35
CA ILE A 228 -3.05 0.60 0.95
C ILE A 228 -2.75 -0.89 0.79
N MET A 229 -1.69 -1.19 0.04
CA MET A 229 -1.11 -2.52 -0.10
C MET A 229 0.22 -2.53 0.64
N ALA A 230 0.30 -3.26 1.74
CA ALA A 230 1.48 -3.27 2.60
C ALA A 230 2.11 -4.66 2.69
N THR A 231 3.43 -4.73 2.58
CA THR A 231 4.16 -5.98 2.84
C THR A 231 4.27 -6.20 4.34
N ALA A 232 3.97 -7.42 4.78
CA ALA A 232 4.16 -7.89 6.13
C ALA A 232 5.19 -9.02 6.13
N LEU A 233 6.25 -8.87 6.92
CA LEU A 233 7.33 -9.85 7.00
C LEU A 233 6.97 -10.94 8.01
N ILE A 234 7.12 -12.19 7.59
CA ILE A 234 6.95 -13.38 8.43
C ILE A 234 8.18 -14.30 8.32
N ASP A 235 8.28 -15.27 9.19
CA ASP A 235 9.39 -16.26 9.19
C ASP A 235 10.77 -15.61 9.25
N THR A 236 10.89 -14.46 9.91
CA THR A 236 12.15 -13.73 10.08
C THR A 236 12.97 -14.23 11.26
N GLY A 237 12.42 -15.11 12.07
CA GLY A 237 12.99 -15.54 13.36
C GLY A 237 12.78 -14.53 14.49
N SER A 238 12.05 -13.44 14.24
CA SER A 238 11.74 -12.41 15.23
C SER A 238 10.32 -12.55 15.78
N ARG A 239 10.19 -12.83 17.09
CA ARG A 239 8.88 -12.84 17.77
C ARG A 239 8.14 -11.50 17.66
N MET A 240 8.89 -10.41 17.55
CA MET A 240 8.29 -9.08 17.33
C MET A 240 7.52 -9.03 16.03
N ASP A 241 8.07 -9.58 14.95
CA ASP A 241 7.41 -9.58 13.63
C ASP A 241 6.16 -10.44 13.62
N ASP A 242 6.16 -11.57 14.34
CA ASP A 242 4.99 -12.43 14.48
C ASP A 242 3.84 -11.69 15.17
N VAL A 243 4.12 -10.96 16.24
CA VAL A 243 3.12 -10.16 16.96
C VAL A 243 2.60 -9.02 16.06
N ILE A 244 3.50 -8.32 15.36
CA ILE A 244 3.12 -7.27 14.40
C ILE A 244 2.19 -7.84 13.32
N PHE A 245 2.55 -8.97 12.73
CA PHE A 245 1.74 -9.61 11.69
C PHE A 245 0.33 -9.96 12.19
N GLU A 246 0.20 -10.61 13.35
CA GLU A 246 -1.10 -10.96 13.92
C GLU A 246 -1.99 -9.73 14.18
N GLU A 247 -1.40 -8.61 14.60
CA GLU A 247 -2.12 -7.35 14.81
C GLU A 247 -2.68 -6.76 13.51
N PHE A 248 -1.95 -6.86 12.40
CA PHE A 248 -2.38 -6.32 11.10
C PHE A 248 -3.30 -7.25 10.33
N LYS A 249 -3.15 -8.57 10.51
CA LYS A 249 -4.00 -9.58 9.88
C LYS A 249 -5.49 -9.36 10.14
N GLY A 250 -5.83 -8.96 11.37
CA GLY A 250 -7.21 -8.63 11.75
C GLY A 250 -7.73 -7.30 11.15
N THR A 251 -6.84 -6.41 10.71
CA THR A 251 -7.20 -5.08 10.18
C THR A 251 -7.40 -5.10 8.67
N GLY A 252 -6.70 -5.98 7.96
CA GLY A 252 -6.78 -6.14 6.51
C GLY A 252 -8.09 -6.77 6.04
N ASN A 253 -8.47 -6.49 4.79
CA ASN A 253 -9.59 -7.13 4.10
C ASN A 253 -9.17 -7.88 2.82
N MET A 254 -7.88 -8.07 2.63
CA MET A 254 -7.27 -8.82 1.54
C MET A 254 -5.88 -9.32 1.97
N GLU A 255 -5.53 -10.52 1.56
CA GLU A 255 -4.20 -11.09 1.81
C GLU A 255 -3.66 -11.78 0.55
N ILE A 256 -2.39 -11.51 0.23
CA ILE A 256 -1.57 -12.27 -0.71
C ILE A 256 -0.47 -12.93 0.10
N ASN A 257 -0.49 -14.25 0.19
CA ASN A 257 0.51 -15.02 0.91
C ASN A 257 1.56 -15.55 -0.07
N LEU A 258 2.82 -15.14 0.11
CA LEU A 258 3.95 -15.68 -0.66
C LEU A 258 4.50 -16.94 0.03
N ASP A 259 4.89 -17.92 -0.78
CA ASP A 259 5.41 -19.20 -0.30
C ASP A 259 6.82 -19.47 -0.83
N ARG A 260 7.75 -19.72 0.09
CA ARG A 260 9.15 -19.99 -0.24
C ARG A 260 9.33 -21.29 -1.04
N ARG A 261 8.47 -22.29 -0.84
CA ARG A 261 8.52 -23.57 -1.59
C ARG A 261 8.36 -23.36 -3.11
N LEU A 262 7.56 -22.37 -3.51
CA LEU A 262 7.41 -21.98 -4.91
C LEU A 262 8.71 -21.37 -5.46
N VAL A 263 9.34 -20.49 -4.68
CA VAL A 263 10.62 -19.88 -5.06
C VAL A 263 11.72 -20.92 -5.21
N ASP A 264 11.81 -21.87 -4.28
CA ASP A 264 12.80 -22.95 -4.31
C ASP A 264 12.67 -23.79 -5.59
N LYS A 265 11.45 -23.92 -6.11
CA LYS A 265 11.13 -24.57 -7.39
C LYS A 265 11.14 -23.65 -8.62
N ARG A 266 11.49 -22.37 -8.45
CA ARG A 266 11.48 -21.37 -9.52
C ARG A 266 10.13 -21.13 -10.19
N ILE A 267 9.05 -21.28 -9.42
CA ILE A 267 7.68 -21.02 -9.86
C ILE A 267 7.29 -19.61 -9.43
N PHE A 268 6.93 -18.77 -10.40
CA PHE A 268 6.53 -17.38 -10.17
C PHE A 268 5.22 -17.05 -10.91
N PRO A 269 4.32 -16.23 -10.29
CA PRO A 269 4.45 -15.61 -8.96
C PRO A 269 4.42 -16.65 -7.84
N ALA A 270 5.18 -16.40 -6.76
CA ALA A 270 5.27 -17.32 -5.63
C ALA A 270 4.07 -17.17 -4.66
N ILE A 271 2.86 -17.13 -5.18
CA ILE A 271 1.62 -16.93 -4.42
C ILE A 271 1.04 -18.28 -3.97
N ASP A 272 0.81 -18.43 -2.68
CA ASP A 272 -0.03 -19.52 -2.16
C ASP A 272 -1.50 -19.14 -2.39
N ILE A 273 -2.09 -19.72 -3.42
CA ILE A 273 -3.47 -19.43 -3.85
C ILE A 273 -4.49 -19.78 -2.77
N ASN A 274 -4.25 -20.89 -2.04
CA ASN A 274 -5.20 -21.39 -1.06
C ASN A 274 -5.27 -20.53 0.20
N ARG A 275 -4.18 -19.79 0.51
CA ARG A 275 -4.10 -18.88 1.65
C ARG A 275 -4.36 -17.44 1.26
N SER A 276 -4.52 -17.13 -0.02
CA SER A 276 -4.69 -15.79 -0.54
C SER A 276 -6.13 -15.53 -0.95
N GLY A 277 -6.61 -14.30 -0.77
CA GLY A 277 -7.96 -13.93 -1.14
C GLY A 277 -8.35 -12.53 -0.73
N THR A 278 -9.47 -12.07 -1.27
CA THR A 278 -10.08 -10.78 -0.99
C THR A 278 -11.44 -10.98 -0.34
N ARG A 279 -11.70 -10.26 0.75
CA ARG A 279 -13.03 -10.26 1.37
C ARG A 279 -13.99 -9.48 0.50
N LYS A 280 -15.22 -9.99 0.36
CA LYS A 280 -16.27 -9.40 -0.48
C LYS A 280 -15.86 -9.24 -1.95
N GLU A 281 -15.14 -10.23 -2.49
CA GLU A 281 -14.75 -10.25 -3.90
C GLU A 281 -15.94 -10.18 -4.86
N GLU A 282 -17.14 -10.56 -4.38
CA GLU A 282 -18.41 -10.44 -5.10
C GLU A 282 -18.79 -9.00 -5.45
N LEU A 283 -18.22 -7.99 -4.77
CA LEU A 283 -18.41 -6.58 -5.10
C LEU A 283 -17.46 -6.10 -6.21
N LEU A 284 -16.40 -6.87 -6.48
CA LEU A 284 -15.32 -6.50 -7.40
C LEU A 284 -15.38 -7.26 -8.73
N MET A 285 -16.09 -8.36 -8.77
CA MET A 285 -16.19 -9.22 -9.95
C MET A 285 -17.62 -9.30 -10.48
N PRO A 286 -17.80 -9.28 -11.81
CA PRO A 286 -19.10 -9.63 -12.41
C PRO A 286 -19.52 -11.05 -12.01
N PRO A 287 -20.83 -11.34 -11.87
CA PRO A 287 -21.32 -12.65 -11.39
C PRO A 287 -20.81 -13.84 -12.18
N ASP A 288 -20.68 -13.72 -13.50
CA ASP A 288 -20.20 -14.80 -14.37
C ASP A 288 -18.71 -15.10 -14.15
N GLU A 289 -17.89 -14.04 -13.99
CA GLU A 289 -16.47 -14.17 -13.66
C GLU A 289 -16.30 -14.80 -12.28
N LEU A 290 -17.04 -14.31 -11.29
CA LEU A 290 -17.02 -14.81 -9.91
C LEU A 290 -17.35 -16.29 -9.83
N ASN A 291 -18.41 -16.73 -10.50
CA ASN A 291 -18.80 -18.14 -10.53
C ASN A 291 -17.69 -19.03 -11.12
N ARG A 292 -17.03 -18.60 -12.19
CA ARG A 292 -15.91 -19.32 -12.80
C ARG A 292 -14.70 -19.38 -11.87
N VAL A 293 -14.39 -18.29 -11.18
CA VAL A 293 -13.31 -18.23 -10.18
C VAL A 293 -13.60 -19.16 -9.01
N TRP A 294 -14.84 -19.25 -8.53
CA TRP A 294 -15.21 -20.19 -7.48
C TRP A 294 -15.08 -21.66 -7.90
N VAL A 295 -15.44 -21.99 -9.15
CA VAL A 295 -15.19 -23.33 -9.70
C VAL A 295 -13.69 -23.61 -9.78
N LEU A 296 -12.90 -22.63 -10.27
CA LEU A 296 -11.45 -22.75 -10.33
C LEU A 296 -10.84 -22.99 -8.92
N ARG A 297 -11.26 -22.21 -7.91
CA ARG A 297 -10.82 -22.42 -6.52
C ARG A 297 -11.13 -23.82 -5.99
N LYS A 298 -12.31 -24.38 -6.32
CA LYS A 298 -12.66 -25.77 -5.94
C LYS A 298 -11.71 -26.80 -6.54
N VAL A 299 -11.22 -26.55 -7.75
CA VAL A 299 -10.23 -27.43 -8.41
C VAL A 299 -8.85 -27.28 -7.79
N LEU A 300 -8.46 -26.06 -7.40
CA LEU A 300 -7.15 -25.77 -6.86
C LEU A 300 -7.00 -26.12 -5.36
N ASN A 301 -8.06 -26.00 -4.57
CA ASN A 301 -8.03 -26.22 -3.12
C ASN A 301 -7.43 -27.55 -2.65
N PRO A 302 -7.71 -28.70 -3.28
CA PRO A 302 -7.14 -29.98 -2.84
C PRO A 302 -5.66 -30.15 -3.21
N LEU A 303 -5.11 -29.28 -4.05
CA LEU A 303 -3.73 -29.34 -4.51
C LEU A 303 -2.78 -28.64 -3.52
N SER A 304 -1.53 -29.13 -3.50
CA SER A 304 -0.47 -28.39 -2.80
C SER A 304 -0.24 -27.02 -3.45
N PRO A 305 0.31 -26.02 -2.73
CA PRO A 305 0.60 -24.70 -3.30
C PRO A 305 1.39 -24.76 -4.60
N VAL A 306 2.32 -25.70 -4.71
CA VAL A 306 3.15 -25.91 -5.90
C VAL A 306 2.31 -26.42 -7.08
N GLU A 307 1.58 -27.49 -6.89
CA GLU A 307 0.72 -28.09 -7.93
C GLU A 307 -0.37 -27.12 -8.39
N ALA A 308 -0.98 -26.39 -7.44
CA ALA A 308 -2.00 -25.39 -7.74
C ALA A 308 -1.44 -24.26 -8.63
N MET A 309 -0.26 -23.74 -8.31
CA MET A 309 0.37 -22.67 -9.09
C MET A 309 0.88 -23.17 -10.46
N GLU A 310 1.47 -24.36 -10.53
CA GLU A 310 1.88 -24.97 -11.79
C GLU A 310 0.68 -25.18 -12.73
N LEU A 311 -0.43 -25.70 -12.21
CA LEU A 311 -1.65 -25.87 -12.99
C LEU A 311 -2.20 -24.54 -13.49
N LEU A 312 -2.31 -23.54 -12.60
CA LEU A 312 -2.85 -22.22 -12.94
C LEU A 312 -1.98 -21.52 -13.98
N CYS A 313 -0.67 -21.40 -13.73
CA CYS A 313 0.26 -20.77 -14.67
C CYS A 313 0.34 -21.51 -16.01
N GLY A 314 0.34 -22.85 -15.98
CA GLY A 314 0.34 -23.65 -17.20
C GLY A 314 -0.92 -23.52 -18.06
N ARG A 315 -2.05 -23.13 -17.46
CA ARG A 315 -3.27 -22.79 -18.22
C ARG A 315 -3.24 -21.34 -18.71
N LEU A 316 -2.87 -20.39 -17.83
CA LEU A 316 -2.80 -18.98 -18.20
C LEU A 316 -1.79 -18.68 -19.30
N SER A 317 -0.66 -19.40 -19.36
CA SER A 317 0.36 -19.21 -20.41
C SER A 317 -0.12 -19.62 -21.82
N LYS A 318 -1.27 -20.31 -21.92
CA LYS A 318 -1.85 -20.77 -23.21
C LYS A 318 -3.01 -19.88 -23.68
N THR A 319 -3.38 -18.92 -22.90
CA THR A 319 -4.46 -17.95 -23.18
C THR A 319 -3.91 -16.55 -23.30
#